data_3b4930a1e82c8fcb9faf0aac424d7958
#
_entry.id   3b4930a1e82c8fcb9faf0aac424d7958
#
_cell.length_a   1.000
_cell.length_b   1.000
_cell.length_c   1.000
_cell.angle_alpha   90.00
_cell.angle_beta   90.00
_cell.angle_gamma   90.00
#
_symmetry.space_group_name_H-M   'P 1'
#
loop_
_entity.id
_entity.type
_entity.pdbx_description
1 polymer ?
#
loop_
_entity_poly.entity_id
_entity_poly.type
_entity_poly.pdbx_seq_one_letter_code
_entity_poly.pdbx_strand_id
1 'polypeptide(L)'
;LPGKDDIIFTGIQHITAEDAIQAEKKECVIKLVASAKKLQNGKVAAFVLPQFVKKDDQLAFVKNEYNGVVIESSFADKQFFYGKGAGSLPTASAVLSDISALRYDYKYEYKKLYHHKPNELTNDFYVKVYVGFTDWNHVHKDDFESIEEWHSNEQINYLVGVIHFSKLHQSNWWKKNNVSLILTADPVIESLDIVKLKKRSLELAGFSGGYSLT
;
A
#
# COMPACT_ATOMS: atom_id res chain seq x y z
N LEU A 1 -6.63 -21.11 0.91
CA LEU A 1 -6.43 -19.78 0.35
C LEU A 1 -7.10 -18.76 1.26
N PRO A 2 -6.50 -17.59 1.52
CA PRO A 2 -7.13 -16.53 2.29
C PRO A 2 -8.44 -16.11 1.61
N GLY A 3 -9.44 -15.76 2.43
CA GLY A 3 -10.70 -15.23 1.94
C GLY A 3 -10.51 -13.85 1.31
N LYS A 4 -11.43 -13.46 0.42
CA LYS A 4 -11.40 -12.14 -0.21
C LYS A 4 -11.49 -11.00 0.82
N ASP A 5 -12.13 -11.27 1.95
CA ASP A 5 -12.35 -10.31 3.02
C ASP A 5 -11.13 -10.14 3.95
N ASP A 6 -10.10 -10.98 3.80
CA ASP A 6 -8.87 -10.91 4.60
C ASP A 6 -7.88 -9.87 4.08
N ILE A 7 -8.10 -9.33 2.88
CA ILE A 7 -7.18 -8.41 2.20
C ILE A 7 -7.86 -7.07 1.97
N ILE A 8 -7.26 -5.98 2.43
CA ILE A 8 -7.69 -4.63 2.05
C ILE A 8 -7.28 -4.36 0.61
N PHE A 9 -8.25 -3.89 -0.18
CA PHE A 9 -7.97 -3.37 -1.51
C PHE A 9 -8.81 -2.13 -1.79
N THR A 10 -8.21 -1.14 -2.44
CA THR A 10 -8.91 -0.01 -3.06
C THR A 10 -8.16 0.43 -4.31
N GLY A 11 -8.89 1.02 -5.25
CA GLY A 11 -8.31 1.59 -6.46
C GLY A 11 -7.87 3.05 -6.27
N ILE A 12 -7.72 3.74 -7.39
CA ILE A 12 -7.25 5.13 -7.47
C ILE A 12 -8.39 6.14 -7.66
N GLN A 13 -9.64 5.71 -7.52
CA GLN A 13 -10.83 6.51 -7.84
C GLN A 13 -11.00 7.76 -6.94
N HIS A 14 -10.34 7.78 -5.77
CA HIS A 14 -10.41 8.90 -4.83
C HIS A 14 -9.14 9.76 -4.83
N ILE A 15 -8.19 9.46 -5.71
CA ILE A 15 -6.97 10.25 -5.85
C ILE A 15 -7.29 11.55 -6.58
N THR A 16 -6.85 12.66 -6.01
CA THR A 16 -7.08 14.01 -6.53
C THR A 16 -5.84 14.58 -7.22
N ALA A 17 -6.00 15.70 -7.90
CA ALA A 17 -4.87 16.44 -8.48
C ALA A 17 -3.93 16.98 -7.39
N GLU A 18 -4.49 17.36 -6.25
CA GLU A 18 -3.76 17.85 -5.08
C GLU A 18 -2.86 16.76 -4.50
N ASP A 19 -3.34 15.51 -4.42
CA ASP A 19 -2.53 14.36 -3.99
C ASP A 19 -1.34 14.13 -4.91
N ALA A 20 -1.55 14.29 -6.24
CA ALA A 20 -0.48 14.19 -7.22
C ALA A 20 0.57 15.30 -7.04
N ILE A 21 0.15 16.53 -6.72
CA ILE A 21 1.05 17.63 -6.41
C ILE A 21 1.87 17.33 -5.14
N GLN A 22 1.24 16.74 -4.10
CA GLN A 22 1.97 16.35 -2.89
C GLN A 22 2.95 15.20 -3.16
N ALA A 23 2.59 14.24 -4.02
CA ALA A 23 3.51 13.20 -4.46
C ALA A 23 4.74 13.80 -5.15
N GLU A 24 4.53 14.76 -6.07
CA GLU A 24 5.60 15.45 -6.78
C GLU A 24 6.55 16.19 -5.83
N LYS A 25 6.02 16.92 -4.84
CA LYS A 25 6.82 17.61 -3.81
C LYS A 25 7.65 16.66 -2.96
N LYS A 26 7.22 15.42 -2.81
CA LYS A 26 7.92 14.35 -2.08
C LYS A 26 8.82 13.50 -3.00
N GLU A 27 9.07 13.94 -4.23
CA GLU A 27 9.82 13.22 -5.26
C GLU A 27 9.27 11.80 -5.51
N CYS A 28 7.96 11.66 -5.47
CA CYS A 28 7.24 10.41 -5.68
C CYS A 28 6.27 10.52 -6.87
N VAL A 29 5.82 9.35 -7.30
CA VAL A 29 4.63 9.17 -8.14
C VAL A 29 3.62 8.32 -7.39
N ILE A 30 2.33 8.41 -7.73
CA ILE A 30 1.30 7.54 -7.16
C ILE A 30 1.12 6.33 -8.06
N LYS A 31 1.23 5.14 -7.49
CA LYS A 31 0.96 3.86 -8.16
C LYS A 31 -0.03 3.03 -7.35
N LEU A 32 -0.85 2.25 -8.03
CA LEU A 32 -1.60 1.18 -7.38
C LEU A 32 -0.66 -0.02 -7.23
N VAL A 33 -0.38 -0.41 -5.99
CA VAL A 33 0.59 -1.47 -5.69
C VAL A 33 -0.10 -2.60 -4.95
N ALA A 34 0.03 -3.81 -5.47
CA ALA A 34 -0.29 -5.04 -4.75
C ALA A 34 0.97 -5.51 -4.02
N SER A 35 0.89 -5.62 -2.70
CA SER A 35 2.02 -5.98 -1.84
C SER A 35 1.73 -7.24 -1.06
N ALA A 36 2.75 -8.10 -0.94
CA ALA A 36 2.78 -9.22 -0.01
C ALA A 36 4.15 -9.24 0.67
N LYS A 37 4.18 -9.00 1.98
CA LYS A 37 5.42 -8.92 2.75
C LYS A 37 5.39 -9.92 3.89
N LYS A 38 6.42 -10.78 3.98
CA LYS A 38 6.62 -11.64 5.14
C LYS A 38 7.18 -10.79 6.28
N LEU A 39 6.49 -10.83 7.42
CA LEU A 39 6.87 -10.11 8.63
C LEU A 39 7.84 -10.94 9.47
N GLN A 40 8.47 -10.30 10.46
CA GLN A 40 9.43 -10.96 11.39
C GLN A 40 8.81 -12.12 12.17
N ASN A 41 7.51 -12.05 12.49
CA ASN A 41 6.76 -13.12 13.12
C ASN A 41 6.42 -14.31 12.19
N GLY A 42 6.86 -14.26 10.94
CA GLY A 42 6.65 -15.29 9.93
C GLY A 42 5.30 -15.23 9.20
N LYS A 43 4.37 -14.36 9.65
CA LYS A 43 3.09 -14.13 8.98
C LYS A 43 3.25 -13.21 7.76
N VAL A 44 2.21 -13.09 6.96
CA VAL A 44 2.23 -12.30 5.72
C VAL A 44 1.25 -11.14 5.82
N ALA A 45 1.74 -9.93 5.61
CA ALA A 45 0.94 -8.74 5.32
C ALA A 45 0.62 -8.70 3.82
N ALA A 46 -0.66 -8.58 3.45
CA ALA A 46 -1.07 -8.49 2.04
C ALA A 46 -2.14 -7.42 1.85
N PHE A 47 -1.98 -6.56 0.84
CA PHE A 47 -2.91 -5.49 0.52
C PHE A 47 -2.75 -4.99 -0.91
N VAL A 48 -3.77 -4.28 -1.42
CA VAL A 48 -3.71 -3.58 -2.72
C VAL A 48 -4.19 -2.15 -2.49
N LEU A 49 -3.25 -1.21 -2.47
CA LEU A 49 -3.53 0.19 -2.14
C LEU A 49 -2.72 1.15 -3.04
N PRO A 50 -3.22 2.38 -3.27
CA PRO A 50 -2.38 3.45 -3.81
C PRO A 50 -1.17 3.68 -2.91
N GLN A 51 -0.01 3.91 -3.50
CA GLN A 51 1.24 4.12 -2.78
C GLN A 51 2.07 5.23 -3.43
N PHE A 52 2.72 6.05 -2.64
CA PHE A 52 3.81 6.90 -3.07
C PHE A 52 5.02 6.03 -3.39
N VAL A 53 5.43 6.03 -4.64
CA VAL A 53 6.62 5.33 -5.13
C VAL A 53 7.66 6.38 -5.47
N LYS A 54 8.85 6.27 -4.91
CA LYS A 54 9.96 7.20 -5.20
C LYS A 54 10.28 7.21 -6.68
N LYS A 55 10.64 8.37 -7.23
CA LYS A 55 10.93 8.52 -8.67
C LYS A 55 12.12 7.68 -9.14
N ASP A 56 13.02 7.32 -8.25
CA ASP A 56 14.18 6.45 -8.51
C ASP A 56 13.87 4.96 -8.34
N ASP A 57 12.67 4.58 -7.85
CA ASP A 57 12.25 3.19 -7.76
C ASP A 57 11.82 2.64 -9.13
N GLN A 58 12.13 1.37 -9.36
CA GLN A 58 11.81 0.67 -10.61
C GLN A 58 10.32 0.69 -10.95
N LEU A 59 9.44 0.60 -9.93
CA LEU A 59 7.99 0.66 -10.12
C LEU A 59 7.51 2.02 -10.63
N ALA A 60 8.24 3.11 -10.40
CA ALA A 60 7.89 4.42 -10.91
C ALA A 60 7.92 4.49 -12.45
N PHE A 61 8.79 3.70 -13.09
CA PHE A 61 8.95 3.64 -14.54
C PHE A 61 7.88 2.80 -15.25
N VAL A 62 7.08 2.04 -14.52
CA VAL A 62 5.98 1.25 -15.10
C VAL A 62 4.88 2.20 -15.57
N LYS A 63 4.61 2.24 -16.89
CA LYS A 63 3.64 3.15 -17.51
C LYS A 63 2.78 2.41 -18.53
N ASN A 64 1.62 2.98 -18.86
CA ASN A 64 0.69 2.52 -19.87
C ASN A 64 0.27 1.05 -19.66
N GLU A 65 0.33 0.23 -20.70
CA GLU A 65 -0.03 -1.20 -20.69
C GLU A 65 1.02 -2.14 -20.06
N TYR A 66 2.10 -1.58 -19.51
CA TYR A 66 3.14 -2.38 -18.87
C TYR A 66 2.81 -2.69 -17.41
N ASN A 67 3.24 -3.85 -16.98
CA ASN A 67 3.22 -4.30 -15.59
C ASN A 67 4.65 -4.46 -15.06
N GLY A 68 4.83 -4.21 -13.77
CA GLY A 68 6.08 -4.45 -13.08
C GLY A 68 5.84 -5.30 -11.84
N VAL A 69 6.72 -6.25 -11.60
CA VAL A 69 6.74 -7.07 -10.38
C VAL A 69 8.13 -6.99 -9.77
N VAL A 70 8.20 -6.58 -8.50
CA VAL A 70 9.42 -6.62 -7.72
C VAL A 70 9.34 -7.80 -6.76
N ILE A 71 10.38 -8.62 -6.74
CA ILE A 71 10.55 -9.73 -5.80
C ILE A 71 11.82 -9.47 -5.02
N GLU A 72 11.70 -9.42 -3.69
CA GLU A 72 12.84 -9.33 -2.77
C GLU A 72 13.00 -10.66 -2.03
N SER A 73 14.21 -11.17 -1.99
CA SER A 73 14.53 -12.42 -1.31
C SER A 73 15.92 -12.37 -0.68
N SER A 74 16.13 -13.21 0.35
CA SER A 74 17.40 -13.24 1.10
C SER A 74 18.61 -13.66 0.26
N PHE A 75 18.42 -14.34 -0.87
CA PHE A 75 19.51 -14.88 -1.67
C PHE A 75 19.70 -14.21 -3.03
N ALA A 76 18.60 -13.64 -3.60
CA ALA A 76 18.63 -13.05 -4.94
C ALA A 76 18.44 -11.53 -4.91
N ASP A 77 18.48 -10.95 -3.70
CA ASP A 77 18.24 -9.52 -3.53
C ASP A 77 16.93 -9.06 -4.19
N LYS A 78 16.95 -7.91 -4.82
CA LYS A 78 15.80 -7.29 -5.49
C LYS A 78 15.82 -7.62 -6.99
N GLN A 79 14.79 -8.32 -7.44
CA GLN A 79 14.58 -8.64 -8.85
C GLN A 79 13.39 -7.87 -9.39
N PHE A 80 13.51 -7.31 -10.59
CA PHE A 80 12.44 -6.59 -11.27
C PHE A 80 12.06 -7.27 -12.57
N PHE A 81 10.79 -7.63 -12.68
CA PHE A 81 10.20 -8.19 -13.88
C PHE A 81 9.29 -7.14 -14.52
N TYR A 82 9.50 -6.88 -15.80
CA TYR A 82 8.79 -5.84 -16.51
C TYR A 82 8.34 -6.35 -17.88
N GLY A 83 7.07 -6.11 -18.23
CA GLY A 83 6.53 -6.58 -19.50
C GLY A 83 5.12 -6.05 -19.76
N LYS A 84 4.67 -6.22 -21.01
CA LYS A 84 3.29 -5.90 -21.38
C LYS A 84 2.35 -6.94 -20.81
N GLY A 85 1.39 -6.50 -19.98
CA GLY A 85 0.34 -7.36 -19.45
C GLY A 85 -0.95 -7.33 -20.26
N ALA A 86 -1.26 -6.18 -20.87
CA ALA A 86 -2.47 -5.97 -21.66
C ALA A 86 -2.14 -5.80 -23.14
N GLY A 87 -3.15 -6.09 -24.01
CA GLY A 87 -3.08 -5.96 -25.45
C GLY A 87 -3.23 -7.30 -26.16
N SER A 88 -3.73 -7.27 -27.40
CA SER A 88 -4.04 -8.49 -28.21
C SER A 88 -2.80 -9.36 -28.43
N LEU A 89 -1.68 -8.78 -28.83
CA LEU A 89 -0.46 -9.51 -29.11
C LEU A 89 0.19 -10.13 -27.87
N PRO A 90 0.39 -9.40 -26.74
CA PRO A 90 0.90 -10.00 -25.51
C PRO A 90 0.02 -11.14 -24.99
N THR A 91 -1.30 -10.98 -25.02
CA THR A 91 -2.25 -12.02 -24.61
C THR A 91 -2.16 -13.24 -25.53
N ALA A 92 -2.14 -13.05 -26.84
CA ALA A 92 -1.99 -14.14 -27.79
C ALA A 92 -0.66 -14.89 -27.58
N SER A 93 0.44 -14.17 -27.34
CA SER A 93 1.74 -14.76 -27.03
C SER A 93 1.71 -15.63 -25.77
N ALA A 94 1.05 -15.18 -24.71
CA ALA A 94 0.89 -15.96 -23.48
C ALA A 94 0.11 -17.25 -23.73
N VAL A 95 -1.03 -17.17 -24.44
CA VAL A 95 -1.86 -18.33 -24.81
C VAL A 95 -1.06 -19.33 -25.65
N LEU A 96 -0.32 -18.85 -26.65
CA LEU A 96 0.52 -19.72 -27.48
C LEU A 96 1.63 -20.41 -26.68
N SER A 97 2.21 -19.70 -25.70
CA SER A 97 3.20 -20.26 -24.78
C SER A 97 2.60 -21.42 -23.97
N ASP A 98 1.39 -21.24 -23.42
CA ASP A 98 0.71 -22.27 -22.64
C ASP A 98 0.35 -23.48 -23.51
N ILE A 99 -0.15 -23.26 -24.72
CA ILE A 99 -0.44 -24.34 -25.70
C ILE A 99 0.85 -25.10 -26.05
N SER A 100 1.94 -24.38 -26.28
CA SER A 100 3.26 -25.02 -26.56
C SER A 100 3.73 -25.85 -25.38
N ALA A 101 3.61 -25.34 -24.15
CA ALA A 101 3.96 -26.05 -22.93
C ALA A 101 3.15 -27.36 -22.78
N LEU A 102 1.85 -27.32 -23.03
CA LEU A 102 0.96 -28.49 -23.00
C LEU A 102 1.36 -29.54 -24.02
N ARG A 103 1.83 -29.14 -25.21
CA ARG A 103 2.29 -30.06 -26.24
C ARG A 103 3.50 -30.94 -25.80
N TYR A 104 4.30 -30.43 -24.86
CA TYR A 104 5.45 -31.11 -24.27
C TYR A 104 5.14 -31.73 -22.91
N ASP A 105 3.86 -31.98 -22.58
CA ASP A 105 3.40 -32.52 -21.29
C ASP A 105 3.88 -31.73 -20.07
N TYR A 106 4.13 -30.43 -20.22
CA TYR A 106 4.50 -29.59 -19.12
C TYR A 106 3.39 -29.54 -18.05
N LYS A 107 3.77 -29.84 -16.83
CA LYS A 107 2.86 -29.78 -15.67
C LYS A 107 3.44 -28.84 -14.63
N TYR A 108 2.59 -27.97 -14.08
CA TYR A 108 2.99 -27.15 -12.94
C TYR A 108 3.37 -28.05 -11.76
N GLU A 109 4.53 -27.77 -11.17
CA GLU A 109 4.98 -28.51 -9.97
C GLU A 109 4.27 -28.02 -8.71
N TYR A 110 3.03 -28.45 -8.50
CA TYR A 110 2.29 -28.18 -7.25
C TYR A 110 2.83 -28.95 -6.05
N LYS A 111 3.76 -29.88 -6.23
CA LYS A 111 4.33 -30.70 -5.15
C LYS A 111 4.90 -29.86 -4.02
N LYS A 112 5.47 -28.69 -4.29
CA LYS A 112 5.98 -27.75 -3.29
C LYS A 112 4.89 -27.22 -2.35
N LEU A 113 3.64 -27.17 -2.78
CA LEU A 113 2.51 -26.71 -1.95
C LEU A 113 2.14 -27.71 -0.85
N TYR A 114 2.43 -28.99 -1.04
CA TYR A 114 2.08 -30.05 -0.09
C TYR A 114 3.10 -30.19 1.06
N HIS A 115 4.28 -29.60 0.93
CA HIS A 115 5.36 -29.71 1.90
C HIS A 115 5.53 -28.50 2.79
N HIS A 116 4.77 -27.44 2.61
CA HIS A 116 4.85 -26.20 3.39
C HIS A 116 3.53 -25.92 4.13
N LYS A 117 3.65 -25.45 5.38
CA LYS A 117 2.50 -24.86 6.04
C LYS A 117 2.02 -23.67 5.21
N PRO A 118 0.69 -23.51 5.06
CA PRO A 118 0.15 -22.31 4.41
C PRO A 118 0.66 -21.05 5.10
N ASN A 119 0.99 -20.03 4.34
CA ASN A 119 1.29 -18.73 4.92
C ASN A 119 0.04 -18.17 5.59
N GLU A 120 0.17 -17.75 6.84
CA GLU A 120 -0.89 -17.13 7.59
C GLU A 120 -0.90 -15.62 7.32
N LEU A 121 -2.03 -15.09 6.84
CA LEU A 121 -2.22 -13.64 6.72
C LEU A 121 -2.39 -13.00 8.08
N THR A 122 -1.98 -11.75 8.20
CA THR A 122 -2.16 -10.95 9.41
C THR A 122 -2.45 -9.51 9.07
N ASN A 123 -3.28 -8.88 9.90
CA ASN A 123 -3.49 -7.43 9.93
C ASN A 123 -2.85 -6.78 11.16
N ASP A 124 -2.02 -7.55 11.90
CA ASP A 124 -1.34 -7.11 13.12
C ASP A 124 0.03 -6.49 12.77
N PHE A 125 -0.02 -5.30 12.18
CA PHE A 125 1.13 -4.44 11.86
C PHE A 125 0.64 -3.01 11.67
N TYR A 126 1.55 -2.08 11.56
CA TYR A 126 1.24 -0.67 11.33
C TYR A 126 1.60 -0.27 9.91
N VAL A 127 0.88 0.73 9.41
CA VAL A 127 1.21 1.37 8.13
C VAL A 127 1.32 2.86 8.29
N LYS A 128 2.27 3.44 7.56
CA LYS A 128 2.37 4.87 7.41
C LYS A 128 1.59 5.31 6.18
N VAL A 129 0.63 6.20 6.38
CA VAL A 129 -0.30 6.65 5.35
C VAL A 129 -0.27 8.16 5.20
N TYR A 130 -0.46 8.62 4.00
CA TYR A 130 -0.93 9.94 3.64
C TYR A 130 -2.44 9.87 3.45
N VAL A 131 -3.16 10.82 4.01
CA VAL A 131 -4.61 10.96 3.87
C VAL A 131 -4.91 12.36 3.40
N GLY A 132 -5.42 12.51 2.18
CA GLY A 132 -5.99 13.75 1.66
C GLY A 132 -7.50 13.78 1.96
N PHE A 133 -8.05 14.96 2.27
CA PHE A 133 -9.46 15.10 2.62
C PHE A 133 -9.95 16.54 2.42
N THR A 134 -11.26 16.69 2.28
CA THR A 134 -11.90 18.02 2.14
C THR A 134 -12.27 18.66 3.48
N ASP A 135 -12.62 17.84 4.50
CA ASP A 135 -13.03 18.28 5.82
C ASP A 135 -12.45 17.36 6.89
N TRP A 136 -11.97 17.93 7.99
CA TRP A 136 -11.43 17.20 9.14
C TRP A 136 -12.42 16.22 9.76
N ASN A 137 -13.71 16.48 9.67
CA ASN A 137 -14.77 15.58 10.16
C ASN A 137 -14.83 14.24 9.38
N HIS A 138 -14.15 14.15 8.25
CA HIS A 138 -14.07 12.91 7.47
C HIS A 138 -12.95 11.98 7.95
N VAL A 139 -12.06 12.45 8.82
CA VAL A 139 -10.89 11.69 9.28
C VAL A 139 -11.01 11.38 10.76
N HIS A 140 -10.93 10.10 11.11
CA HIS A 140 -10.93 9.66 12.50
C HIS A 140 -9.52 9.73 13.07
N LYS A 141 -9.17 10.87 13.68
CA LYS A 141 -7.83 11.12 14.24
C LYS A 141 -7.43 10.10 15.31
N ASP A 142 -8.40 9.60 16.07
CA ASP A 142 -8.18 8.64 17.15
C ASP A 142 -7.76 7.23 16.65
N ASP A 143 -7.94 6.97 15.37
CA ASP A 143 -7.44 5.73 14.76
C ASP A 143 -5.92 5.74 14.58
N PHE A 144 -5.27 6.93 14.59
CA PHE A 144 -3.85 7.07 14.37
C PHE A 144 -3.05 6.89 15.67
N GLU A 145 -1.98 6.13 15.59
CA GLU A 145 -1.00 6.00 16.68
C GLU A 145 -0.07 7.22 16.74
N SER A 146 0.19 7.85 15.60
CA SER A 146 0.88 9.13 15.50
C SER A 146 0.48 9.87 14.23
N ILE A 147 0.41 11.22 14.33
CA ILE A 147 0.31 12.10 13.17
C ILE A 147 1.64 12.84 13.10
N GLU A 148 2.37 12.66 11.99
CA GLU A 148 3.74 13.17 11.83
C GLU A 148 3.79 14.48 11.04
N GLU A 149 2.83 14.68 10.16
CA GLU A 149 2.72 15.85 9.29
C GLU A 149 1.24 16.13 9.06
N TRP A 150 0.87 17.37 8.99
CA TRP A 150 -0.46 17.78 8.57
C TRP A 150 -0.43 19.16 7.93
N HIS A 151 -1.41 19.40 7.05
CA HIS A 151 -1.60 20.69 6.42
C HIS A 151 -3.09 20.95 6.25
N SER A 152 -3.50 22.20 6.46
CA SER A 152 -4.89 22.60 6.26
C SER A 152 -4.94 24.03 5.74
N ASN A 153 -5.56 24.21 4.58
CA ASN A 153 -5.92 25.49 4.02
C ASN A 153 -7.19 25.35 3.18
N GLU A 154 -7.64 26.42 2.53
CA GLU A 154 -8.86 26.42 1.73
C GLU A 154 -8.82 25.46 0.51
N GLN A 155 -7.63 25.07 0.06
CA GLN A 155 -7.45 24.26 -1.15
C GLN A 155 -7.08 22.82 -0.83
N ILE A 156 -6.26 22.58 0.19
CA ILE A 156 -5.65 21.27 0.46
C ILE A 156 -5.67 21.00 1.96
N ASN A 157 -6.26 19.87 2.32
CA ASN A 157 -6.13 19.31 3.66
C ASN A 157 -5.53 17.92 3.55
N TYR A 158 -4.48 17.67 4.31
CA TYR A 158 -3.92 16.33 4.41
C TYR A 158 -3.23 16.09 5.75
N LEU A 159 -3.05 14.83 6.07
CA LEU A 159 -2.16 14.40 7.14
C LEU A 159 -1.30 13.22 6.69
N VAL A 160 -0.16 13.05 7.33
CA VAL A 160 0.68 11.86 7.26
C VAL A 160 0.80 11.30 8.67
N GLY A 161 0.46 10.04 8.83
CA GLY A 161 0.46 9.42 10.15
C GLY A 161 0.61 7.90 10.07
N VAL A 162 0.75 7.30 11.24
CA VAL A 162 0.85 5.86 11.43
C VAL A 162 -0.45 5.34 12.02
N ILE A 163 -1.00 4.31 11.40
CA ILE A 163 -2.24 3.66 11.84
C ILE A 163 -2.03 2.15 11.89
N HIS A 164 -2.66 1.49 12.87
CA HIS A 164 -2.69 0.04 12.92
C HIS A 164 -3.55 -0.51 11.77
N PHE A 165 -3.02 -1.47 11.00
CA PHE A 165 -3.67 -1.93 9.78
C PHE A 165 -5.05 -2.56 10.05
N SER A 166 -5.24 -3.22 11.20
CA SER A 166 -6.56 -3.74 11.57
C SER A 166 -7.62 -2.64 11.77
N LYS A 167 -7.23 -1.42 12.24
CA LYS A 167 -8.15 -0.28 12.33
C LYS A 167 -8.61 0.18 10.94
N LEU A 168 -7.71 0.22 9.96
CA LEU A 168 -8.09 0.48 8.56
C LEU A 168 -9.04 -0.59 8.04
N HIS A 169 -8.76 -1.86 8.32
CA HIS A 169 -9.60 -2.96 7.88
C HIS A 169 -11.02 -2.88 8.45
N GLN A 170 -11.17 -2.49 9.70
CA GLN A 170 -12.45 -2.39 10.40
C GLN A 170 -13.20 -1.09 10.12
N SER A 171 -12.50 -0.02 9.76
CA SER A 171 -13.08 1.30 9.53
C SER A 171 -13.51 1.50 8.08
N ASN A 172 -14.45 2.43 7.86
CA ASN A 172 -14.98 2.77 6.54
C ASN A 172 -14.82 4.27 6.20
N TRP A 173 -14.28 5.10 7.09
CA TRP A 173 -14.17 6.53 6.86
C TRP A 173 -13.29 6.86 5.64
N TRP A 174 -12.21 6.12 5.43
CA TRP A 174 -11.27 6.31 4.33
C TRP A 174 -11.82 5.83 2.96
N LYS A 175 -12.96 5.14 2.93
CA LYS A 175 -13.64 4.69 1.70
C LYS A 175 -14.60 5.74 1.13
N LYS A 176 -14.74 6.90 1.79
CA LYS A 176 -15.62 7.98 1.35
C LYS A 176 -15.03 8.71 0.15
N ASN A 177 -15.90 9.25 -0.72
CA ASN A 177 -15.48 9.90 -1.98
C ASN A 177 -14.60 11.13 -1.81
N ASN A 178 -14.58 11.74 -0.64
CA ASN A 178 -13.81 12.95 -0.32
C ASN A 178 -12.60 12.67 0.55
N VAL A 179 -12.16 11.43 0.62
CA VAL A 179 -10.95 10.99 1.32
C VAL A 179 -10.08 10.17 0.37
N SER A 180 -8.82 10.53 0.23
CA SER A 180 -7.80 9.76 -0.46
C SER A 180 -6.88 9.10 0.57
N LEU A 181 -6.72 7.78 0.49
CA LEU A 181 -5.79 7.02 1.31
C LEU A 181 -4.65 6.51 0.44
N ILE A 182 -3.42 6.92 0.76
CA ILE A 182 -2.22 6.56 0.00
C ILE A 182 -1.15 6.09 0.99
N LEU A 183 -0.57 4.93 0.76
CA LEU A 183 0.58 4.48 1.52
C LEU A 183 1.81 5.34 1.22
N THR A 184 2.67 5.55 2.20
CA THR A 184 3.98 6.20 1.95
C THR A 184 4.95 5.25 1.23
N ALA A 185 6.11 5.73 0.83
CA ALA A 185 7.09 4.93 0.08
C ALA A 185 7.57 3.67 0.83
N ASP A 186 7.73 3.78 2.15
CA ASP A 186 8.08 2.65 3.03
C ASP A 186 6.98 2.48 4.09
N PRO A 187 5.86 1.84 3.73
CA PRO A 187 4.65 1.97 4.55
C PRO A 187 4.60 1.03 5.76
N VAL A 188 5.22 -0.14 5.71
CA VAL A 188 5.02 -1.21 6.72
C VAL A 188 5.96 -1.03 7.91
N ILE A 189 5.38 -0.94 9.11
CA ILE A 189 6.09 -0.77 10.37
C ILE A 189 5.68 -1.95 11.28
N GLU A 190 6.66 -2.76 11.70
CA GLU A 190 6.43 -3.95 12.51
C GLU A 190 6.61 -3.72 14.03
N SER A 191 7.25 -2.60 14.42
CA SER A 191 7.60 -2.30 15.82
C SER A 191 6.90 -1.05 16.35
N LEU A 192 6.26 -1.17 17.51
CA LEU A 192 5.55 -0.08 18.21
C LEU A 192 6.48 0.99 18.80
N ASP A 193 7.72 0.68 19.08
CA ASP A 193 8.60 1.60 19.85
C ASP A 193 8.92 2.89 19.09
N ILE A 194 9.08 2.78 17.78
CA ILE A 194 9.32 3.94 16.90
C ILE A 194 8.08 4.84 16.84
N VAL A 195 6.88 4.26 16.85
CA VAL A 195 5.61 4.97 16.80
C VAL A 195 5.36 5.76 18.09
N LYS A 196 5.63 5.17 19.24
CA LYS A 196 5.46 5.85 20.55
C LYS A 196 6.35 7.06 20.69
N LEU A 197 7.58 6.99 20.24
CA LEU A 197 8.52 8.12 20.29
C LEU A 197 8.05 9.29 19.45
N LYS A 198 7.46 9.03 18.28
CA LYS A 198 6.95 10.07 17.38
C LYS A 198 5.65 10.71 17.88
N LYS A 199 4.73 9.94 18.46
CA LYS A 199 3.51 10.49 19.09
C LYS A 199 3.87 11.51 20.18
N ARG A 200 4.84 11.19 21.03
CA ARG A 200 5.31 12.05 22.09
C ARG A 200 5.93 13.36 21.56
N SER A 201 6.60 13.33 20.41
CA SER A 201 7.19 14.52 19.79
C SER A 201 6.14 15.49 19.23
N LEU A 202 5.00 14.99 18.78
CA LEU A 202 3.89 15.83 18.27
C LEU A 202 3.05 16.42 19.40
N GLU A 203 2.85 15.70 20.49
CA GLU A 203 2.24 16.23 21.70
C GLU A 203 3.06 17.40 22.25
N LEU A 204 4.40 17.28 22.23
CA LEU A 204 5.33 18.35 22.62
C LEU A 204 5.35 19.54 21.65
N ALA A 205 5.02 19.33 20.39
CA ALA A 205 4.95 20.36 19.35
C ALA A 205 3.63 21.17 19.33
N GLY A 206 2.73 20.96 20.28
CA GLY A 206 1.52 21.78 20.44
C GLY A 206 0.31 21.30 19.62
N PHE A 207 0.30 20.05 19.15
CA PHE A 207 -0.88 19.45 18.50
C PHE A 207 -2.06 19.23 19.48
N SER A 208 -1.86 19.47 20.77
CA SER A 208 -2.88 19.52 21.83
C SER A 208 -3.77 20.77 21.76
N GLY A 209 -3.56 21.66 20.79
CA GLY A 209 -4.31 22.90 20.59
C GLY A 209 -5.75 22.61 20.14
N GLY A 210 -6.62 22.61 21.09
CA GLY A 210 -8.04 22.57 21.13
C GLY A 210 -8.82 22.90 19.87
N TYR A 211 -9.54 21.91 19.38
CA TYR A 211 -10.90 22.13 18.98
C TYR A 211 -11.80 21.39 19.97
N SER A 212 -12.28 22.16 20.97
CA SER A 212 -13.38 21.76 21.83
C SER A 212 -14.57 21.43 20.94
N LEU A 213 -15.03 20.20 21.04
CA LEU A 213 -16.33 19.79 20.53
C LEU A 213 -17.39 20.51 21.37
N THR A 214 -18.08 21.48 20.80
CA THR A 214 -19.45 21.84 21.19
C THR A 214 -20.38 21.37 20.12
#